data_b3fb16f6b4826ea3bdac65ec532a506a
#
_entry.id   b3fb16f6b4826ea3bdac65ec532a506a
#
_cell.length_a   1.000
_cell.length_b   1.000
_cell.length_c   1.000
_cell.angle_alpha   90.00
_cell.angle_beta   90.00
_cell.angle_gamma   90.00
#
_symmetry.space_group_name_H-M   'P 1'
#
loop_
_entity.id
_entity.type
_entity.pdbx_description
1 polymer ?
#
loop_
_entity_poly.entity_id
_entity_poly.type
_entity_poly.pdbx_seq_one_letter_code
_entity_poly.pdbx_strand_id
1 'polypeptide(L)'
;SPIRKEIDSLIRGYQEKCAKLQVELNRYTIDEVMDYLDGEHQKQQTIDFIKFSREWITSTTIKGAPNYTTAINALVRFIGKEELDVNLITTNFLDSFKAFLNKEREVRTKKLILQGKRVPSNRSLSLYLVSIKKLFNEAKKKYNKKEKNLILIPNSPFVDFEIPKQEATRKRAISADIIKKVWKLPYKNMKKGYKSTCRYNLAKDCFILSFCLMGINSADLYNATEMRGN
;
A
#
# COMPACT_ATOMS: atom_id res chain seq x y z
N SER A 1 23.64 -40.68 42.08
CA SER A 1 24.10 -39.48 42.79
C SER A 1 23.02 -38.44 42.76
N PRO A 2 22.72 -37.71 43.87
CA PRO A 2 21.73 -36.64 43.87
C PRO A 2 22.04 -35.57 42.81
N ILE A 3 23.29 -35.24 42.61
CA ILE A 3 23.78 -34.29 41.59
C ILE A 3 23.35 -34.72 40.16
N ARG A 4 23.40 -36.01 39.85
CA ARG A 4 23.02 -36.53 38.54
C ARG A 4 21.52 -36.33 38.29
N LYS A 5 20.68 -36.55 39.32
CA LYS A 5 19.22 -36.29 39.19
C LYS A 5 18.89 -34.82 39.00
N GLU A 6 19.65 -33.93 39.61
CA GLU A 6 19.49 -32.49 39.45
C GLU A 6 19.88 -32.03 38.06
N ILE A 7 21.00 -32.51 37.52
CA ILE A 7 21.43 -32.25 36.15
C ILE A 7 20.41 -32.79 35.13
N ASP A 8 19.93 -34.02 35.32
CA ASP A 8 18.91 -34.62 34.44
C ASP A 8 17.59 -33.84 34.45
N SER A 9 17.21 -33.26 35.60
CA SER A 9 16.05 -32.41 35.75
C SER A 9 16.23 -31.08 35.00
N LEU A 10 17.38 -30.44 35.11
CA LEU A 10 17.73 -29.23 34.38
C LEU A 10 17.70 -29.45 32.86
N ILE A 11 18.35 -30.52 32.40
CA ILE A 11 18.38 -30.89 30.97
C ILE A 11 16.96 -31.08 30.43
N ARG A 12 16.09 -31.79 31.14
CA ARG A 12 14.68 -31.94 30.76
C ARG A 12 13.96 -30.61 30.67
N GLY A 13 14.16 -29.70 31.65
CA GLY A 13 13.58 -28.38 31.64
C GLY A 13 13.98 -27.56 30.40
N TYR A 14 15.26 -27.61 30.03
CA TYR A 14 15.73 -26.96 28.80
C TYR A 14 15.20 -27.62 27.54
N GLN A 15 15.12 -28.95 27.48
CA GLN A 15 14.55 -29.70 26.36
C GLN A 15 13.05 -29.35 26.14
N GLU A 16 12.25 -29.24 27.23
CA GLU A 16 10.86 -28.83 27.14
C GLU A 16 10.69 -27.38 26.66
N LYS A 17 11.56 -26.47 27.14
CA LYS A 17 11.59 -25.10 26.68
C LYS A 17 11.96 -25.02 25.20
N CYS A 18 12.99 -25.74 24.76
CA CYS A 18 13.40 -25.82 23.35
C CYS A 18 12.29 -26.42 22.48
N ALA A 19 11.59 -27.44 22.93
CA ALA A 19 10.49 -28.06 22.21
C ALA A 19 9.32 -27.08 21.99
N LYS A 20 9.03 -26.21 22.94
CA LYS A 20 8.03 -25.13 22.80
C LYS A 20 8.45 -24.06 21.80
N LEU A 21 9.75 -23.77 21.70
CA LEU A 21 10.31 -22.80 20.75
C LEU A 21 10.48 -23.37 19.33
N GLN A 22 10.47 -24.69 19.15
CA GLN A 22 10.88 -25.38 17.92
C GLN A 22 10.12 -24.88 16.66
N VAL A 23 8.88 -24.46 16.81
CA VAL A 23 8.06 -23.89 15.72
C VAL A 23 8.43 -22.42 15.44
N GLU A 24 9.09 -21.73 16.35
CA GLU A 24 9.34 -20.29 16.30
C GLU A 24 10.82 -19.89 16.38
N LEU A 25 11.74 -20.86 16.38
CA LEU A 25 13.19 -20.61 16.52
C LEU A 25 13.74 -19.56 15.54
N ASN A 26 13.20 -19.52 14.31
CA ASN A 26 13.60 -18.55 13.29
C ASN A 26 13.16 -17.10 13.59
N ARG A 27 12.42 -16.89 14.67
CA ARG A 27 11.93 -15.56 15.09
C ARG A 27 12.82 -14.90 16.15
N TYR A 28 13.78 -15.67 16.70
CA TYR A 28 14.64 -15.23 17.80
C TYR A 28 16.11 -15.19 17.40
N THR A 29 16.85 -14.27 17.96
CA THR A 29 18.31 -14.28 17.95
C THR A 29 18.80 -15.32 18.95
N ILE A 30 20.09 -15.69 18.86
CA ILE A 30 20.72 -16.62 19.80
C ILE A 30 20.62 -16.09 21.24
N ASP A 31 20.84 -14.78 21.41
CA ASP A 31 20.77 -14.12 22.73
C ASP A 31 19.33 -14.18 23.30
N GLU A 32 18.30 -13.94 22.50
CA GLU A 32 16.90 -14.05 22.91
C GLU A 32 16.51 -15.49 23.26
N VAL A 33 17.07 -16.49 22.58
CA VAL A 33 16.87 -17.91 22.92
C VAL A 33 17.55 -18.24 24.25
N MET A 34 18.74 -17.72 24.51
CA MET A 34 19.44 -17.90 25.76
C MET A 34 18.67 -17.26 26.92
N ASP A 35 18.23 -16.01 26.77
CA ASP A 35 17.39 -15.31 27.76
C ASP A 35 16.09 -16.07 28.06
N TYR A 36 15.48 -16.67 27.04
CA TYR A 36 14.30 -17.53 27.23
C TYR A 36 14.59 -18.79 28.03
N LEU A 37 15.71 -19.43 27.73
CA LEU A 37 16.14 -20.66 28.42
C LEU A 37 16.50 -20.39 29.89
N ASP A 38 17.11 -19.23 30.17
CA ASP A 38 17.49 -18.80 31.52
C ASP A 38 16.33 -18.26 32.34
N GLY A 39 15.14 -18.08 31.72
CA GLY A 39 13.91 -17.62 32.37
C GLY A 39 13.68 -16.12 32.31
N GLU A 40 14.54 -15.37 31.63
CA GLU A 40 14.36 -13.94 31.36
C GLU A 40 13.51 -13.77 30.08
N HIS A 41 12.21 -13.86 30.22
CA HIS A 41 11.30 -13.66 29.09
C HIS A 41 11.30 -12.20 28.61
N GLN A 42 11.97 -11.92 27.52
CA GLN A 42 11.64 -10.74 26.73
C GLN A 42 10.31 -11.00 26.00
N LYS A 43 9.34 -10.09 26.18
CA LYS A 43 8.07 -10.10 25.44
C LYS A 43 8.37 -10.18 23.97
N GLN A 44 7.76 -11.13 23.24
CA GLN A 44 7.79 -11.16 21.76
C GLN A 44 7.64 -9.73 21.23
N GLN A 45 8.59 -9.25 20.45
CA GLN A 45 8.50 -7.95 19.80
C GLN A 45 7.33 -7.98 18.81
N THR A 46 6.17 -7.50 19.26
CA THR A 46 5.04 -7.30 18.37
C THR A 46 5.34 -6.12 17.46
N ILE A 47 5.22 -6.33 16.16
CA ILE A 47 5.45 -5.28 15.17
C ILE A 47 4.10 -4.69 14.80
N ASP A 48 3.84 -3.45 15.23
CA ASP A 48 2.66 -2.72 14.82
C ASP A 48 2.77 -2.30 13.35
N PHE A 49 1.98 -2.96 12.51
CA PHE A 49 1.94 -2.73 11.07
C PHE A 49 1.43 -1.34 10.69
N ILE A 50 0.47 -0.78 11.44
CA ILE A 50 -0.09 0.54 11.14
C ILE A 50 0.92 1.62 11.44
N LYS A 51 1.55 1.58 12.61
CA LYS A 51 2.61 2.51 13.00
C LYS A 51 3.77 2.45 12.00
N PHE A 52 4.27 1.24 11.72
CA PHE A 52 5.32 1.03 10.70
C PHE A 52 4.94 1.63 9.35
N SER A 53 3.71 1.38 8.87
CA SER A 53 3.26 1.85 7.56
C SER A 53 3.21 3.38 7.49
N ARG A 54 2.73 4.04 8.53
CA ARG A 54 2.69 5.52 8.60
C ARG A 54 4.11 6.11 8.62
N GLU A 55 5.02 5.54 9.41
CA GLU A 55 6.43 5.94 9.43
C GLU A 55 7.10 5.75 8.07
N TRP A 56 6.87 4.61 7.42
CA TRP A 56 7.43 4.33 6.11
C TRP A 56 6.91 5.31 5.04
N ILE A 57 5.60 5.62 5.04
CA ILE A 57 4.98 6.57 4.10
C ILE A 57 5.62 7.97 4.22
N THR A 58 5.94 8.41 5.43
CA THR A 58 6.54 9.74 5.68
C THR A 58 8.03 9.79 5.40
N SER A 59 8.76 8.68 5.59
CA SER A 59 10.22 8.62 5.46
C SER A 59 10.71 8.28 4.05
N THR A 60 9.85 7.68 3.20
CA THR A 60 10.24 7.25 1.86
C THR A 60 10.35 8.41 0.88
N THR A 61 11.28 8.30 -0.08
CA THR A 61 11.46 9.27 -1.19
C THR A 61 10.49 9.05 -2.36
N ILE A 62 9.64 8.02 -2.28
CA ILE A 62 8.69 7.68 -3.35
C ILE A 62 7.58 8.73 -3.43
N LYS A 63 7.51 9.52 -4.50
CA LYS A 63 6.51 10.60 -4.68
C LYS A 63 5.06 10.15 -4.52
N GLY A 64 4.73 8.89 -4.85
CA GLY A 64 3.38 8.30 -4.73
C GLY A 64 3.05 7.72 -3.36
N ALA A 65 3.97 7.73 -2.39
CA ALA A 65 3.79 7.11 -1.07
C ALA A 65 2.56 7.64 -0.29
N PRO A 66 2.20 8.93 -0.34
CA PRO A 66 1.00 9.42 0.33
C PRO A 66 -0.30 8.71 -0.09
N ASN A 67 -0.35 8.12 -1.29
CA ASN A 67 -1.52 7.37 -1.75
C ASN A 67 -1.78 6.11 -0.90
N TYR A 68 -0.76 5.54 -0.24
CA TYR A 68 -0.92 4.39 0.65
C TYR A 68 -1.69 4.73 1.93
N THR A 69 -1.72 6.00 2.34
CA THR A 69 -2.47 6.46 3.52
C THR A 69 -3.95 6.10 3.43
N THR A 70 -4.54 6.16 2.23
CA THR A 70 -5.96 5.80 2.04
C THR A 70 -6.23 4.32 2.31
N ALA A 71 -5.29 3.44 1.97
CA ALA A 71 -5.38 2.01 2.24
C ALA A 71 -5.24 1.72 3.74
N ILE A 72 -4.29 2.38 4.42
CA ILE A 72 -4.11 2.26 5.88
C ILE A 72 -5.35 2.77 6.62
N ASN A 73 -5.91 3.91 6.22
CA ASN A 73 -7.15 4.42 6.83
C ASN A 73 -8.34 3.46 6.60
N ALA A 74 -8.41 2.78 5.45
CA ALA A 74 -9.42 1.75 5.23
C ALA A 74 -9.20 0.52 6.14
N LEU A 75 -7.95 0.14 6.37
CA LEU A 75 -7.58 -0.94 7.28
C LEU A 75 -7.95 -0.60 8.74
N VAL A 76 -7.65 0.62 9.19
CA VAL A 76 -8.04 1.12 10.52
C VAL A 76 -9.56 1.08 10.70
N ARG A 77 -10.34 1.52 9.69
CA ARG A 77 -11.81 1.40 9.75
C ARG A 77 -12.31 -0.03 9.86
N PHE A 78 -11.63 -0.97 9.19
CA PHE A 78 -11.97 -2.38 9.24
C PHE A 78 -11.75 -3.00 10.61
N ILE A 79 -10.58 -2.72 11.23
CA ILE A 79 -10.23 -3.30 12.54
C ILE A 79 -10.77 -2.49 13.74
N GLY A 80 -11.17 -1.23 13.53
CA GLY A 80 -11.71 -0.34 14.57
C GLY A 80 -10.68 0.18 15.57
N LYS A 81 -9.37 0.01 15.33
CA LYS A 81 -8.27 0.46 16.18
C LYS A 81 -7.01 0.80 15.36
N GLU A 82 -6.13 1.59 15.96
CA GLU A 82 -4.91 2.10 15.31
C GLU A 82 -3.67 1.22 15.52
N GLU A 83 -3.85 -0.01 15.97
CA GLU A 83 -2.79 -0.98 16.22
C GLU A 83 -3.13 -2.32 15.56
N LEU A 84 -2.16 -2.91 14.91
CA LEU A 84 -2.29 -4.23 14.27
C LEU A 84 -0.94 -4.95 14.27
N ASP A 85 -0.83 -6.07 14.95
CA ASP A 85 0.35 -6.92 14.80
C ASP A 85 0.42 -7.45 13.36
N VAL A 86 1.58 -7.25 12.73
CA VAL A 86 1.85 -7.70 11.35
C VAL A 86 1.61 -9.19 11.16
N ASN A 87 1.83 -10.02 12.20
CA ASN A 87 1.64 -11.46 12.16
C ASN A 87 0.15 -11.88 12.15
N LEU A 88 -0.76 -10.99 12.50
CA LEU A 88 -2.21 -11.22 12.38
C LEU A 88 -2.72 -11.03 10.94
N ILE A 89 -1.90 -10.49 10.04
CA ILE A 89 -2.24 -10.35 8.63
C ILE A 89 -2.07 -11.71 7.95
N THR A 90 -3.11 -12.53 8.02
CA THR A 90 -3.21 -13.84 7.39
C THR A 90 -4.03 -13.77 6.10
N THR A 91 -4.10 -14.86 5.33
CA THR A 91 -4.97 -14.97 4.14
C THR A 91 -6.44 -14.75 4.52
N ASN A 92 -6.92 -15.36 5.62
CA ASN A 92 -8.28 -15.18 6.13
C ASN A 92 -8.56 -13.73 6.54
N PHE A 93 -7.58 -13.05 7.14
CA PHE A 93 -7.69 -11.62 7.45
C PHE A 93 -7.85 -10.78 6.18
N LEU A 94 -7.07 -11.07 5.13
CA LEU A 94 -7.17 -10.38 3.84
C LEU A 94 -8.50 -10.63 3.13
N ASP A 95 -9.05 -11.85 3.21
CA ASP A 95 -10.36 -12.17 2.67
C ASP A 95 -11.48 -11.42 3.40
N SER A 96 -11.40 -11.34 4.73
CA SER A 96 -12.34 -10.56 5.56
C SER A 96 -12.25 -9.06 5.24
N PHE A 97 -11.05 -8.53 5.08
CA PHE A 97 -10.84 -7.13 4.68
C PHE A 97 -11.37 -6.86 3.27
N LYS A 98 -11.15 -7.76 2.31
CA LYS A 98 -11.72 -7.69 0.96
C LYS A 98 -13.26 -7.69 0.98
N ALA A 99 -13.87 -8.54 1.81
CA ALA A 99 -15.32 -8.58 1.99
C ALA A 99 -15.86 -7.25 2.57
N PHE A 100 -15.18 -6.68 3.57
CA PHE A 100 -15.50 -5.38 4.14
C PHE A 100 -15.45 -4.26 3.08
N LEU A 101 -14.39 -4.19 2.29
CA LEU A 101 -14.26 -3.20 1.22
C LEU A 101 -15.34 -3.33 0.14
N ASN A 102 -15.73 -4.56 -0.20
CA ASN A 102 -16.83 -4.80 -1.13
C ASN A 102 -18.17 -4.31 -0.56
N LYS A 103 -18.45 -4.55 0.71
CA LYS A 103 -19.66 -4.06 1.39
C LYS A 103 -19.71 -2.53 1.41
N GLU A 104 -18.61 -1.85 1.75
CA GLU A 104 -18.51 -0.38 1.67
C GLU A 104 -18.78 0.12 0.23
N ARG A 105 -18.21 -0.58 -0.77
CA ARG A 105 -18.43 -0.25 -2.18
C ARG A 105 -19.89 -0.39 -2.59
N GLU A 106 -20.57 -1.46 -2.19
CA GLU A 106 -21.98 -1.70 -2.50
C GLU A 106 -22.89 -0.60 -1.94
N VAL A 107 -22.69 -0.23 -0.66
CA VAL A 107 -23.44 0.87 -0.02
C VAL A 107 -23.22 2.17 -0.77
N ARG A 108 -21.96 2.48 -1.10
CA ARG A 108 -21.62 3.69 -1.87
C ARG A 108 -22.22 3.66 -3.27
N THR A 109 -22.20 2.52 -3.95
CA THR A 109 -22.76 2.33 -5.29
C THR A 109 -24.26 2.56 -5.30
N LYS A 110 -25.01 1.95 -4.36
CA LYS A 110 -26.45 2.17 -4.21
C LYS A 110 -26.77 3.66 -4.04
N LYS A 111 -26.02 4.38 -3.18
CA LYS A 111 -26.20 5.83 -2.98
C LYS A 111 -25.93 6.64 -4.25
N LEU A 112 -24.92 6.28 -5.04
CA LEU A 112 -24.58 6.97 -6.29
C LEU A 112 -25.63 6.73 -7.37
N ILE A 113 -26.16 5.52 -7.49
CA ILE A 113 -27.26 5.19 -8.43
C ILE A 113 -28.49 6.02 -8.09
N LEU A 114 -28.89 6.10 -6.82
CA LEU A 114 -30.02 6.93 -6.38
C LEU A 114 -29.83 8.42 -6.70
N GLN A 115 -28.58 8.90 -6.79
CA GLN A 115 -28.24 10.28 -7.16
C GLN A 115 -28.04 10.47 -8.68
N GLY A 116 -28.28 9.45 -9.51
CA GLY A 116 -28.03 9.51 -10.96
C GLY A 116 -26.55 9.67 -11.31
N LYS A 117 -25.63 9.38 -10.38
CA LYS A 117 -24.19 9.53 -10.58
C LYS A 117 -23.57 8.23 -11.09
N ARG A 118 -22.46 8.39 -11.79
CA ARG A 118 -21.70 7.24 -12.32
C ARG A 118 -21.15 6.35 -11.22
N VAL A 119 -21.35 5.05 -11.37
CA VAL A 119 -20.77 4.02 -10.50
C VAL A 119 -19.26 3.91 -10.74
N PRO A 120 -18.43 3.98 -9.69
CA PRO A 120 -16.98 3.78 -9.82
C PRO A 120 -16.64 2.31 -10.10
N SER A 121 -15.53 2.08 -10.80
CA SER A 121 -14.98 0.74 -11.02
C SER A 121 -14.45 0.12 -9.72
N ASN A 122 -14.04 -1.16 -9.76
CA ASN A 122 -13.43 -1.86 -8.62
C ASN A 122 -11.97 -1.44 -8.33
N ARG A 123 -11.48 -0.40 -9.00
CA ARG A 123 -10.08 0.03 -8.93
C ARG A 123 -9.59 0.32 -7.51
N SER A 124 -10.43 0.93 -6.65
CA SER A 124 -10.05 1.22 -5.27
C SER A 124 -9.80 -0.04 -4.44
N LEU A 125 -10.60 -1.10 -4.63
CA LEU A 125 -10.42 -2.39 -3.98
C LEU A 125 -9.05 -2.99 -4.29
N SER A 126 -8.73 -3.09 -5.57
CA SER A 126 -7.43 -3.60 -6.03
C SER A 126 -6.26 -2.75 -5.51
N LEU A 127 -6.38 -1.41 -5.59
CA LEU A 127 -5.35 -0.49 -5.12
C LEU A 127 -5.07 -0.62 -3.63
N TYR A 128 -6.11 -0.76 -2.80
CA TYR A 128 -5.92 -0.92 -1.35
C TYR A 128 -5.18 -2.21 -1.01
N LEU A 129 -5.57 -3.32 -1.61
CA LEU A 129 -4.92 -4.61 -1.39
C LEU A 129 -3.47 -4.63 -1.91
N VAL A 130 -3.19 -4.03 -3.07
CA VAL A 130 -1.83 -3.86 -3.59
C VAL A 130 -0.98 -2.99 -2.66
N SER A 131 -1.57 -1.92 -2.10
CA SER A 131 -0.89 -1.03 -1.15
C SER A 131 -0.52 -1.76 0.13
N ILE A 132 -1.43 -2.55 0.71
CA ILE A 132 -1.14 -3.37 1.89
C ILE A 132 -0.05 -4.39 1.59
N LYS A 133 -0.11 -5.08 0.45
CA LYS A 133 0.95 -6.02 0.01
C LYS A 133 2.32 -5.33 -0.06
N LYS A 134 2.38 -4.12 -0.64
CA LYS A 134 3.63 -3.36 -0.75
C LYS A 134 4.20 -3.03 0.63
N LEU A 135 3.37 -2.47 1.53
CA LEU A 135 3.78 -2.11 2.88
C LEU A 135 4.18 -3.33 3.71
N PHE A 136 3.46 -4.45 3.57
CA PHE A 136 3.81 -5.70 4.22
C PHE A 136 5.18 -6.23 3.77
N ASN A 137 5.48 -6.16 2.48
CA ASN A 137 6.78 -6.55 1.95
C ASN A 137 7.90 -5.62 2.44
N GLU A 138 7.64 -4.32 2.58
CA GLU A 138 8.60 -3.38 3.16
C GLU A 138 8.84 -3.66 4.66
N ALA A 139 7.79 -4.03 5.41
CA ALA A 139 7.94 -4.49 6.80
C ALA A 139 8.83 -5.74 6.87
N LYS A 140 8.58 -6.75 6.02
CA LYS A 140 9.44 -7.94 5.94
C LYS A 140 10.90 -7.61 5.66
N LYS A 141 11.16 -6.66 4.75
CA LYS A 141 12.54 -6.23 4.45
C LYS A 141 13.22 -5.57 5.64
N LYS A 142 12.46 -4.73 6.39
CA LYS A 142 13.02 -4.00 7.54
C LYS A 142 13.31 -4.91 8.72
N TYR A 143 12.38 -5.81 9.04
CA TYR A 143 12.42 -6.60 10.27
C TYR A 143 13.05 -7.98 10.12
N ASN A 144 12.95 -8.61 8.95
CA ASN A 144 13.63 -9.89 8.71
C ASN A 144 15.09 -9.66 8.28
N LYS A 145 16.03 -10.07 9.12
CA LYS A 145 17.47 -9.97 8.86
C LYS A 145 18.02 -11.37 8.54
N LYS A 146 18.02 -11.74 7.27
CA LYS A 146 18.51 -13.07 6.82
C LYS A 146 19.94 -13.37 7.26
N GLU A 147 20.80 -12.35 7.27
CA GLU A 147 22.21 -12.48 7.69
C GLU A 147 22.36 -12.89 9.17
N LYS A 148 21.37 -12.57 10.00
CA LYS A 148 21.34 -12.91 11.43
C LYS A 148 20.37 -14.04 11.77
N ASN A 149 19.82 -14.75 10.78
CA ASN A 149 18.77 -15.75 10.94
C ASN A 149 17.51 -15.25 11.71
N LEU A 150 17.31 -13.94 11.77
CA LEU A 150 16.19 -13.33 12.46
C LEU A 150 15.00 -13.17 11.51
N ILE A 151 13.93 -13.93 11.75
CA ILE A 151 12.68 -13.89 10.96
C ILE A 151 11.52 -13.54 11.89
N LEU A 152 11.26 -12.23 12.04
CA LEU A 152 10.14 -11.73 12.87
C LEU A 152 8.78 -11.81 12.15
N ILE A 153 8.78 -11.81 10.82
CA ILE A 153 7.58 -11.91 9.98
C ILE A 153 7.71 -13.14 9.07
N PRO A 154 7.40 -14.36 9.57
CA PRO A 154 7.52 -15.59 8.80
C PRO A 154 6.46 -15.70 7.70
N ASN A 155 5.24 -15.20 7.95
CA ASN A 155 4.10 -15.34 7.06
C ASN A 155 4.29 -14.61 5.73
N SER A 156 3.66 -15.15 4.68
CA SER A 156 3.58 -14.53 3.36
C SER A 156 2.16 -14.69 2.81
N PRO A 157 1.16 -14.03 3.43
CA PRO A 157 -0.26 -14.27 3.12
C PRO A 157 -0.63 -13.93 1.68
N PHE A 158 0.16 -13.10 1.01
CA PHE A 158 -0.05 -12.68 -0.38
C PHE A 158 0.47 -13.69 -1.43
N VAL A 159 1.02 -14.84 -1.01
CA VAL A 159 1.36 -15.94 -1.92
C VAL A 159 0.06 -16.64 -2.35
N ASP A 160 -0.79 -16.95 -1.38
CA ASP A 160 -2.04 -17.69 -1.60
C ASP A 160 -3.26 -16.78 -1.78
N PHE A 161 -3.10 -15.46 -1.54
CA PHE A 161 -4.18 -14.48 -1.66
C PHE A 161 -4.20 -13.84 -3.05
N GLU A 162 -5.28 -14.06 -3.79
CA GLU A 162 -5.48 -13.45 -5.11
C GLU A 162 -6.08 -12.04 -4.99
N ILE A 163 -5.30 -11.04 -5.40
CA ILE A 163 -5.76 -9.66 -5.48
C ILE A 163 -6.66 -9.50 -6.72
N PRO A 164 -7.90 -8.99 -6.57
CA PRO A 164 -8.80 -8.80 -7.70
C PRO A 164 -8.19 -7.92 -8.78
N LYS A 165 -8.24 -8.37 -10.03
CA LYS A 165 -7.79 -7.58 -11.18
C LYS A 165 -8.66 -6.34 -11.34
N GLN A 166 -8.04 -5.24 -11.72
CA GLN A 166 -8.77 -4.02 -12.03
C GLN A 166 -9.60 -4.22 -13.31
N GLU A 167 -10.84 -3.75 -13.29
CA GLU A 167 -11.66 -3.69 -14.50
C GLU A 167 -10.96 -2.83 -15.56
N ALA A 168 -10.98 -3.29 -16.81
CA ALA A 168 -10.41 -2.55 -17.91
C ALA A 168 -11.07 -1.16 -18.03
N THR A 169 -10.25 -0.12 -18.05
CA THR A 169 -10.76 1.23 -18.28
C THR A 169 -11.23 1.36 -19.72
N ARG A 170 -12.46 1.85 -19.90
CA ARG A 170 -12.97 2.17 -21.23
C ARG A 170 -12.03 3.17 -21.91
N LYS A 171 -11.44 2.77 -23.02
CA LYS A 171 -10.66 3.67 -23.87
C LYS A 171 -11.56 4.81 -24.34
N ARG A 172 -11.15 6.03 -24.11
CA ARG A 172 -11.88 7.25 -24.52
C ARG A 172 -11.15 7.89 -25.70
N ALA A 173 -10.99 7.13 -26.77
CA ALA A 173 -10.49 7.68 -28.01
C ALA A 173 -11.54 8.67 -28.57
N ILE A 174 -11.10 9.83 -28.98
CA ILE A 174 -11.91 10.82 -29.69
C ILE A 174 -11.57 10.75 -31.16
N SER A 175 -12.58 10.98 -32.01
CA SER A 175 -12.38 10.96 -33.47
C SER A 175 -11.55 12.17 -33.94
N ALA A 176 -10.88 12.00 -35.08
CA ALA A 176 -10.12 13.08 -35.72
C ALA A 176 -10.99 14.33 -35.99
N ASP A 177 -12.27 14.14 -36.27
CA ASP A 177 -13.18 15.26 -36.51
C ASP A 177 -13.44 16.09 -35.25
N ILE A 178 -13.49 15.47 -34.07
CA ILE A 178 -13.57 16.19 -32.80
C ILE A 178 -12.30 17.00 -32.57
N ILE A 179 -11.13 16.43 -32.85
CA ILE A 179 -9.84 17.13 -32.74
C ILE A 179 -9.79 18.35 -33.68
N LYS A 180 -10.20 18.17 -34.95
CA LYS A 180 -10.31 19.26 -35.89
C LYS A 180 -11.30 20.38 -35.44
N LYS A 181 -12.42 19.98 -34.84
CA LYS A 181 -13.37 20.95 -34.24
C LYS A 181 -12.76 21.75 -33.13
N VAL A 182 -12.02 21.07 -32.18
CA VAL A 182 -11.31 21.76 -31.09
C VAL A 182 -10.25 22.71 -31.62
N TRP A 183 -9.51 22.29 -32.65
CA TRP A 183 -8.50 23.13 -33.32
C TRP A 183 -9.09 24.41 -33.87
N LYS A 184 -10.24 24.32 -34.55
CA LYS A 184 -10.94 25.45 -35.16
C LYS A 184 -11.73 26.36 -34.20
N LEU A 185 -11.82 25.98 -32.89
CA LEU A 185 -12.51 26.85 -31.92
C LEU A 185 -11.83 28.22 -31.84
N PRO A 186 -12.60 29.31 -31.87
CA PRO A 186 -12.03 30.66 -31.71
C PRO A 186 -11.47 30.87 -30.31
N TYR A 187 -10.41 31.66 -30.18
CA TYR A 187 -9.95 32.14 -28.90
C TYR A 187 -10.94 33.13 -28.29
N LYS A 188 -11.16 32.99 -26.99
CA LYS A 188 -11.97 33.94 -26.23
C LYS A 188 -11.16 35.18 -25.88
N ASN A 189 -11.71 36.36 -26.18
CA ASN A 189 -11.09 37.60 -25.76
C ASN A 189 -11.25 37.82 -24.25
N MET A 190 -10.16 38.22 -23.60
CA MET A 190 -10.16 38.61 -22.20
C MET A 190 -10.74 40.02 -22.06
N LYS A 191 -11.49 40.27 -20.98
CA LYS A 191 -11.91 41.62 -20.64
C LYS A 191 -10.69 42.52 -20.44
N LYS A 192 -10.67 43.76 -21.00
CA LYS A 192 -9.57 44.70 -20.81
C LYS A 192 -9.21 44.84 -19.33
N GLY A 193 -7.95 44.72 -19.01
CA GLY A 193 -7.43 44.86 -17.65
C GLY A 193 -7.03 43.57 -16.94
N TYR A 194 -7.36 42.39 -17.45
CA TYR A 194 -6.91 41.11 -16.86
C TYR A 194 -5.52 40.70 -17.43
N LYS A 195 -4.53 40.57 -16.57
CA LYS A 195 -3.17 40.09 -16.93
C LYS A 195 -3.03 38.57 -17.01
N SER A 196 -4.06 37.79 -16.61
CA SER A 196 -4.00 36.32 -16.57
C SER A 196 -4.47 35.70 -17.89
N THR A 197 -3.83 34.61 -18.29
CA THR A 197 -4.21 33.80 -19.46
C THR A 197 -5.63 33.24 -19.30
N CYS A 198 -6.45 33.40 -20.34
CA CYS A 198 -7.79 32.80 -20.35
C CYS A 198 -7.71 31.27 -20.21
N ARG A 199 -8.28 30.69 -19.14
CA ARG A 199 -8.24 29.25 -18.88
C ARG A 199 -8.79 28.41 -20.03
N TYR A 200 -9.78 28.93 -20.77
CA TYR A 200 -10.33 28.27 -21.95
C TYR A 200 -9.30 28.20 -23.08
N ASN A 201 -8.60 29.28 -23.37
CA ASN A 201 -7.57 29.31 -24.41
C ASN A 201 -6.40 28.42 -24.01
N LEU A 202 -5.95 28.50 -22.78
CA LEU A 202 -4.89 27.63 -22.24
C LEU A 202 -5.27 26.16 -22.35
N ALA A 203 -6.49 25.79 -21.97
CA ALA A 203 -6.95 24.40 -22.07
C ALA A 203 -6.98 23.88 -23.52
N LYS A 204 -7.40 24.73 -24.47
CA LYS A 204 -7.34 24.43 -25.90
C LYS A 204 -5.90 24.18 -26.35
N ASP A 205 -4.98 25.06 -26.00
CA ASP A 205 -3.59 24.98 -26.42
C ASP A 205 -2.90 23.77 -25.80
N CYS A 206 -3.11 23.52 -24.51
CA CYS A 206 -2.58 22.33 -23.84
C CYS A 206 -3.14 21.03 -24.45
N PHE A 207 -4.43 20.99 -24.82
CA PHE A 207 -5.02 19.84 -25.48
C PHE A 207 -4.39 19.58 -26.86
N ILE A 208 -4.23 20.62 -27.67
CA ILE A 208 -3.64 20.52 -29.01
C ILE A 208 -2.17 20.11 -28.91
N LEU A 209 -1.39 20.74 -28.01
CA LEU A 209 0.00 20.39 -27.79
C LEU A 209 0.16 18.95 -27.31
N SER A 210 -0.65 18.53 -26.33
CA SER A 210 -0.65 17.15 -25.86
C SER A 210 -0.92 16.15 -27.00
N PHE A 211 -1.88 16.45 -27.87
CA PHE A 211 -2.18 15.64 -29.03
C PHE A 211 -1.01 15.58 -30.03
N CYS A 212 -0.42 16.74 -30.41
CA CYS A 212 0.73 16.82 -31.32
C CYS A 212 1.98 16.13 -30.77
N LEU A 213 2.14 16.13 -29.46
CA LEU A 213 3.26 15.47 -28.76
C LEU A 213 2.91 14.04 -28.32
N MET A 214 2.05 13.34 -29.08
CA MET A 214 1.69 11.92 -28.88
C MET A 214 1.09 11.60 -27.50
N GLY A 215 0.38 12.54 -26.90
CA GLY A 215 -0.31 12.32 -25.63
C GLY A 215 0.54 12.62 -24.40
N ILE A 216 1.50 13.55 -24.51
CA ILE A 216 2.26 14.03 -23.35
C ILE A 216 1.32 14.42 -22.20
N ASN A 217 1.62 14.02 -20.98
CA ASN A 217 0.80 14.37 -19.83
C ASN A 217 1.03 15.84 -19.41
N SER A 218 0.09 16.39 -18.64
CA SER A 218 0.15 17.80 -18.23
C SER A 218 1.34 18.13 -17.33
N ALA A 219 1.87 17.19 -16.57
CA ALA A 219 3.04 17.40 -15.71
C ALA A 219 4.31 17.49 -16.56
N ASP A 220 4.45 16.60 -17.55
CA ASP A 220 5.60 16.62 -18.46
C ASP A 220 5.56 17.86 -19.36
N LEU A 221 4.35 18.25 -19.83
CA LEU A 221 4.16 19.48 -20.59
C LEU A 221 4.51 20.72 -19.77
N TYR A 222 4.15 20.75 -18.47
CA TYR A 222 4.51 21.85 -17.57
C TYR A 222 6.03 21.94 -17.33
N ASN A 223 6.70 20.80 -17.22
CA ASN A 223 8.14 20.73 -16.97
C ASN A 223 8.99 20.82 -18.26
N ALA A 224 8.37 20.84 -19.44
CA ALA A 224 9.06 20.94 -20.74
C ALA A 224 9.66 22.33 -21.03
N THR A 225 9.68 23.24 -20.07
CA THR A 225 10.21 24.60 -20.20
C THR A 225 11.74 24.70 -20.11
N GLU A 226 12.42 23.64 -19.66
CA GLU A 226 13.89 23.60 -19.66
C GLU A 226 14.41 23.20 -21.04
N MET A 227 14.58 24.15 -21.93
CA MET A 227 15.45 23.97 -23.08
C MET A 227 16.88 23.81 -22.55
N ARG A 228 17.42 22.59 -22.56
CA ARG A 228 18.87 22.41 -22.49
C ARG A 228 19.44 22.99 -23.75
N GLY A 229 19.97 24.19 -23.66
CA GLY A 229 20.85 24.74 -24.70
C GLY A 229 22.02 23.78 -24.89
N ASN A 230 22.21 23.33 -26.12
CA ASN A 230 23.46 22.70 -26.54
C ASN A 230 24.55 23.74 -26.61
#